data_bf8f7e7b264bbb7e4a770e2fb50be491
#
_entry.id   bf8f7e7b264bbb7e4a770e2fb50be491
#
_cell.length_a   1.000
_cell.length_b   1.000
_cell.length_c   1.000
_cell.angle_alpha   90.00
_cell.angle_beta   90.00
_cell.angle_gamma   90.00
#
_symmetry.space_group_name_H-M   'P 1'
#
loop_
_entity.id
_entity.type
_entity.pdbx_description
1 polymer ?
#
loop_
_entity_poly.entity_id
_entity_poly.type
_entity_poly.pdbx_seq_one_letter_code
_entity_poly.pdbx_strand_id
1 'polypeptide(L)'
;MPAAAAGPMGEMSPAGYHAGMSTQIDDPQIAPFSKFRDLTADIHVTMLTTRRADGLLHSRPMGTRAIESDGALWFFTADDSGKVNEIYHDQMVNVSYIKPGDQVYVSVAGKASLSRDRAKIRELWTPVLKTWFSEGVDDPNLALLRVDIVAIDYWEGPGKIVSLLKFAKSAVTGTPSKVGEYGTIVPPPKT
;
A
#
# COMPACT_ATOMS: atom_id res chain seq x y z
N MET A 1 6.55 29.98 -25.96
CA MET A 1 6.18 29.21 -24.76
C MET A 1 7.42 28.56 -24.22
N PRO A 2 7.99 28.99 -23.08
CA PRO A 2 9.17 28.34 -22.51
C PRO A 2 8.74 27.15 -21.63
N ALA A 3 9.45 26.04 -21.76
CA ALA A 3 9.30 24.83 -20.96
C ALA A 3 9.74 25.10 -19.52
N ALA A 4 8.90 24.70 -18.56
CA ALA A 4 9.23 24.77 -17.14
C ALA A 4 10.24 23.68 -16.79
N ALA A 5 11.39 24.08 -16.23
CA ALA A 5 12.44 23.22 -15.74
C ALA A 5 11.98 22.46 -14.48
N ALA A 6 12.13 21.16 -14.48
CA ALA A 6 11.98 20.33 -13.29
C ALA A 6 13.13 20.63 -12.31
N GLY A 7 12.79 21.11 -11.12
CA GLY A 7 13.74 21.27 -10.01
C GLY A 7 14.15 19.92 -9.42
N PRO A 8 15.32 19.82 -8.76
CA PRO A 8 15.83 18.57 -8.23
C PRO A 8 14.97 18.05 -7.09
N MET A 9 14.64 16.75 -7.16
CA MET A 9 13.99 16.02 -6.07
C MET A 9 14.97 15.95 -4.88
N GLY A 10 14.69 16.72 -3.83
CA GLY A 10 15.43 16.64 -2.57
C GLY A 10 15.23 15.26 -1.92
N GLU A 11 16.31 14.67 -1.46
CA GLU A 11 16.32 13.46 -0.65
C GLU A 11 15.44 13.65 0.59
N MET A 12 14.33 12.94 0.64
CA MET A 12 13.48 12.87 1.83
C MET A 12 14.08 11.88 2.82
N SER A 13 14.66 12.42 3.90
CA SER A 13 15.14 11.67 5.05
C SER A 13 14.00 10.87 5.72
N PRO A 14 14.21 9.60 6.11
CA PRO A 14 13.16 8.70 6.62
C PRO A 14 12.71 8.97 8.06
N ALA A 15 13.08 10.09 8.67
CA ALA A 15 12.97 10.32 10.13
C ALA A 15 11.56 10.64 10.68
N GLY A 16 10.49 10.58 9.88
CA GLY A 16 9.15 10.98 10.34
C GLY A 16 8.09 9.86 10.44
N TYR A 17 8.41 8.62 10.10
CA TYR A 17 7.40 7.56 9.94
C TYR A 17 7.28 6.58 11.12
N HIS A 18 8.15 6.64 12.13
CA HIS A 18 8.23 5.60 13.17
C HIS A 18 7.65 5.96 14.54
N ALA A 19 6.95 7.07 14.71
CA ALA A 19 6.34 7.39 16.01
C ALA A 19 4.87 6.91 16.06
N GLY A 20 4.65 5.66 16.44
CA GLY A 20 3.30 5.19 16.78
C GLY A 20 3.00 3.70 16.61
N MET A 21 3.96 2.86 16.22
CA MET A 21 3.72 1.42 16.09
C MET A 21 4.57 0.64 17.12
N SER A 22 4.18 0.73 18.39
CA SER A 22 4.71 -0.12 19.43
C SER A 22 3.62 -1.06 19.95
N THR A 23 3.89 -2.37 19.82
CA THR A 23 3.43 -3.48 20.62
C THR A 23 1.93 -3.79 20.66
N GLN A 24 1.50 -4.72 19.78
CA GLN A 24 0.58 -5.82 20.14
C GLN A 24 0.72 -6.95 19.09
N ILE A 25 1.76 -7.79 19.24
CA ILE A 25 2.06 -8.89 18.31
C ILE A 25 1.21 -10.15 18.60
N ASP A 26 0.55 -10.22 19.76
CA ASP A 26 -0.18 -11.41 20.22
C ASP A 26 -1.71 -11.35 20.05
N ASP A 27 -2.26 -10.33 19.38
CA ASP A 27 -3.69 -10.30 19.09
C ASP A 27 -3.99 -11.24 17.90
N PRO A 28 -4.88 -12.24 18.05
CA PRO A 28 -5.25 -13.17 16.98
C PRO A 28 -5.79 -12.48 15.71
N GLN A 29 -6.27 -11.25 15.81
CA GLN A 29 -6.71 -10.46 14.68
C GLN A 29 -5.55 -9.76 13.94
N ILE A 30 -4.44 -9.50 14.65
CA ILE A 30 -3.25 -8.85 14.09
C ILE A 30 -2.28 -9.84 13.47
N ALA A 31 -2.20 -11.07 14.00
CA ALA A 31 -1.29 -12.11 13.55
C ALA A 31 -1.37 -12.40 12.04
N PRO A 32 -2.55 -12.44 11.39
CA PRO A 32 -2.64 -12.67 9.95
C PRO A 32 -1.96 -11.60 9.10
N PHE A 33 -1.87 -10.36 9.60
CA PHE A 33 -1.30 -9.23 8.88
C PHE A 33 0.16 -8.93 9.21
N SER A 34 0.80 -9.67 10.14
CA SER A 34 2.20 -9.43 10.52
C SER A 34 3.13 -9.55 9.31
N LYS A 35 3.04 -10.66 8.58
CA LYS A 35 3.83 -10.88 7.35
C LYS A 35 3.60 -9.77 6.32
N PHE A 36 2.36 -9.34 6.12
CA PHE A 36 2.04 -8.25 5.20
C PHE A 36 2.70 -6.94 5.63
N ARG A 37 2.64 -6.59 6.92
CA ARG A 37 3.29 -5.39 7.44
C ARG A 37 4.80 -5.44 7.25
N ASP A 38 5.43 -6.58 7.55
CA ASP A 38 6.87 -6.77 7.38
C ASP A 38 7.30 -6.59 5.93
N LEU A 39 6.54 -7.17 4.97
CA LEU A 39 6.82 -7.05 3.55
C LEU A 39 6.65 -5.63 3.01
N THR A 40 5.76 -4.83 3.61
CA THR A 40 5.37 -3.51 3.08
C THR A 40 5.88 -2.33 3.90
N ALA A 41 6.59 -2.55 4.99
CA ALA A 41 7.02 -1.51 5.96
C ALA A 41 7.71 -0.30 5.31
N ASP A 42 8.57 -0.54 4.32
CA ASP A 42 9.34 0.50 3.63
C ASP A 42 8.73 0.94 2.29
N ILE A 43 7.49 0.49 1.98
CA ILE A 43 6.83 0.84 0.72
C ILE A 43 5.80 1.93 0.99
N HIS A 44 6.19 3.17 0.74
CA HIS A 44 5.36 4.34 1.05
C HIS A 44 4.36 4.70 -0.05
N VAL A 45 4.63 4.30 -1.29
CA VAL A 45 3.76 4.55 -2.45
C VAL A 45 3.36 3.23 -3.07
N THR A 46 2.06 3.06 -3.26
CA THR A 46 1.44 1.86 -3.83
C THR A 46 0.70 2.21 -5.10
N MET A 47 0.34 1.21 -5.90
CA MET A 47 -0.57 1.39 -7.03
C MET A 47 -1.98 0.93 -6.64
N LEU A 48 -2.91 1.87 -6.58
CA LEU A 48 -4.35 1.56 -6.43
C LEU A 48 -4.97 1.39 -7.81
N THR A 49 -5.59 0.24 -8.02
CA THR A 49 -6.34 -0.08 -9.25
C THR A 49 -7.82 -0.15 -8.94
N THR A 50 -8.61 0.61 -9.68
CA THR A 50 -10.08 0.65 -9.65
C THR A 50 -10.64 0.29 -11.02
N ARG A 51 -11.94 0.02 -11.10
CA ARG A 51 -12.65 -0.19 -12.36
C ARG A 51 -13.45 1.06 -12.72
N ARG A 52 -13.28 1.53 -13.93
CA ARG A 52 -14.07 2.61 -14.53
C ARG A 52 -15.45 2.11 -14.94
N ALA A 53 -16.39 3.04 -15.17
CA ALA A 53 -17.75 2.72 -15.63
C ALA A 53 -17.78 2.01 -17.00
N ASP A 54 -16.75 2.24 -17.84
CA ASP A 54 -16.57 1.54 -19.13
C ASP A 54 -15.94 0.14 -18.99
N GLY A 55 -15.68 -0.32 -17.75
CA GLY A 55 -15.10 -1.61 -17.43
C GLY A 55 -13.57 -1.66 -17.47
N LEU A 56 -12.88 -0.60 -17.92
CA LEU A 56 -11.43 -0.56 -17.95
C LEU A 56 -10.83 -0.43 -16.54
N LEU A 57 -9.70 -1.08 -16.34
CA LEU A 57 -8.93 -0.92 -15.10
C LEU A 57 -8.06 0.34 -15.18
N HIS A 58 -8.04 1.10 -14.10
CA HIS A 58 -7.28 2.33 -14.00
C HIS A 58 -6.42 2.32 -12.73
N SER A 59 -5.10 2.37 -12.89
CA SER A 59 -4.14 2.36 -11.78
C SER A 59 -3.53 3.75 -11.57
N ARG A 60 -3.31 4.14 -10.29
CA ARG A 60 -2.63 5.39 -9.93
C ARG A 60 -1.82 5.23 -8.65
N PRO A 61 -0.74 6.01 -8.47
CA PRO A 61 0.04 5.99 -7.23
C PRO A 61 -0.77 6.58 -6.07
N MET A 62 -0.67 5.95 -4.90
CA MET A 62 -1.28 6.39 -3.64
C MET A 62 -0.30 6.20 -2.48
N GLY A 63 -0.23 7.19 -1.59
CA GLY A 63 0.52 7.06 -0.35
C GLY A 63 -0.28 6.31 0.70
N THR A 64 0.17 5.12 1.12
CA THR A 64 -0.44 4.39 2.25
C THR A 64 -0.18 5.14 3.54
N ARG A 65 -1.22 5.38 4.36
CA ARG A 65 -1.10 6.11 5.63
C ARG A 65 -1.09 5.19 6.83
N ALA A 66 -1.94 4.18 6.83
CA ALA A 66 -2.02 3.22 7.91
C ALA A 66 -2.45 1.85 7.41
N ILE A 67 -2.04 0.82 8.13
CA ILE A 67 -2.54 -0.54 8.06
C ILE A 67 -3.03 -0.86 9.46
N GLU A 68 -4.34 -0.87 9.66
CA GLU A 68 -4.94 -1.09 10.97
C GLU A 68 -4.98 -2.57 11.36
N SER A 69 -5.23 -2.82 12.64
CA SER A 69 -5.34 -4.17 13.18
C SER A 69 -6.50 -4.96 12.59
N ASP A 70 -7.57 -4.27 12.19
CA ASP A 70 -8.75 -4.86 11.55
C ASP A 70 -8.57 -5.17 10.06
N GLY A 71 -7.35 -4.97 9.52
CA GLY A 71 -7.02 -5.18 8.12
C GLY A 71 -7.54 -4.07 7.20
N ALA A 72 -7.68 -2.85 7.69
CA ALA A 72 -8.00 -1.70 6.85
C ALA A 72 -6.74 -0.96 6.41
N LEU A 73 -6.69 -0.60 5.12
CA LEU A 73 -5.72 0.33 4.56
C LEU A 73 -6.36 1.71 4.43
N TRP A 74 -5.59 2.75 4.75
CA TRP A 74 -6.07 4.12 4.67
C TRP A 74 -5.22 4.97 3.75
N PHE A 75 -5.90 5.77 2.91
CA PHE A 75 -5.29 6.69 1.96
C PHE A 75 -6.00 8.04 2.01
N PHE A 76 -5.26 9.13 1.88
CA PHE A 76 -5.88 10.43 1.65
C PHE A 76 -6.28 10.59 0.18
N THR A 77 -7.42 11.22 -0.05
CA THR A 77 -7.94 11.51 -1.38
C THR A 77 -8.74 12.81 -1.39
N ALA A 78 -8.86 13.43 -2.55
CA ALA A 78 -9.87 14.45 -2.79
C ALA A 78 -11.23 13.76 -3.01
N ASP A 79 -12.28 14.29 -2.37
CA ASP A 79 -13.65 13.74 -2.40
C ASP A 79 -14.24 13.73 -3.81
N ASP A 80 -13.94 14.77 -4.60
CA ASP A 80 -14.39 14.96 -5.99
C ASP A 80 -13.51 14.24 -7.03
N SER A 81 -12.52 13.45 -6.59
CA SER A 81 -11.61 12.80 -7.53
C SER A 81 -12.29 11.68 -8.34
N GLY A 82 -11.83 11.48 -9.59
CA GLY A 82 -12.37 10.44 -10.48
C GLY A 82 -12.36 9.03 -9.87
N LYS A 83 -11.36 8.70 -9.04
CA LYS A 83 -11.29 7.40 -8.35
C LYS A 83 -12.44 7.19 -7.36
N VAL A 84 -12.95 8.25 -6.75
CA VAL A 84 -14.11 8.18 -5.84
C VAL A 84 -15.36 7.78 -6.62
N ASN A 85 -15.58 8.35 -7.81
CA ASN A 85 -16.68 7.97 -8.69
C ASN A 85 -16.53 6.51 -9.15
N GLU A 86 -15.32 6.07 -9.50
CA GLU A 86 -15.05 4.68 -9.88
C GLU A 86 -15.39 3.70 -8.74
N ILE A 87 -15.06 4.06 -7.48
CA ILE A 87 -15.36 3.25 -6.30
C ILE A 87 -16.86 3.23 -5.97
N TYR A 88 -17.60 4.28 -6.23
CA TYR A 88 -19.07 4.26 -6.09
C TYR A 88 -19.72 3.29 -7.08
N HIS A 89 -19.13 3.07 -8.25
CA HIS A 89 -19.61 2.09 -9.23
C HIS A 89 -19.19 0.67 -8.90
N ASP A 90 -17.93 0.47 -8.51
CA ASP A 90 -17.37 -0.83 -8.16
C ASP A 90 -16.39 -0.68 -7.00
N GLN A 91 -16.78 -1.19 -5.84
CA GLN A 91 -15.98 -1.13 -4.64
C GLN A 91 -14.76 -2.05 -4.65
N MET A 92 -14.72 -3.05 -5.56
CA MET A 92 -13.58 -3.95 -5.64
C MET A 92 -12.37 -3.24 -6.23
N VAL A 93 -11.28 -3.28 -5.47
CA VAL A 93 -10.02 -2.63 -5.84
C VAL A 93 -8.85 -3.59 -5.64
N ASN A 94 -7.73 -3.27 -6.29
CA ASN A 94 -6.44 -3.87 -6.00
C ASN A 94 -5.45 -2.81 -5.55
N VAL A 95 -4.68 -3.12 -4.50
CA VAL A 95 -3.55 -2.30 -4.05
C VAL A 95 -2.27 -3.10 -4.19
N SER A 96 -1.36 -2.65 -5.06
CA SER A 96 -0.10 -3.35 -5.30
C SER A 96 1.06 -2.62 -4.63
N TYR A 97 1.85 -3.38 -3.85
CA TYR A 97 3.09 -2.95 -3.21
C TYR A 97 4.26 -3.62 -3.93
N ILE A 98 5.28 -2.86 -4.29
CA ILE A 98 6.40 -3.36 -5.09
C ILE A 98 7.71 -2.82 -4.55
N LYS A 99 8.64 -3.72 -4.19
CA LYS A 99 10.01 -3.42 -3.78
C LYS A 99 10.99 -4.27 -4.63
N PRO A 100 11.30 -3.83 -5.85
CA PRO A 100 12.05 -4.64 -6.82
C PRO A 100 13.46 -5.00 -6.33
N GLY A 101 14.08 -4.10 -5.53
CA GLY A 101 15.40 -4.31 -4.96
C GLY A 101 15.51 -5.55 -4.08
N ASP A 102 14.42 -5.88 -3.38
CA ASP A 102 14.30 -7.02 -2.48
C ASP A 102 13.46 -8.14 -3.08
N GLN A 103 13.00 -7.97 -4.31
CA GLN A 103 12.14 -8.91 -5.03
C GLN A 103 10.82 -9.17 -4.26
N VAL A 104 10.26 -8.13 -3.61
CA VAL A 104 8.98 -8.21 -2.89
C VAL A 104 7.88 -7.62 -3.76
N TYR A 105 6.83 -8.40 -3.95
CA TYR A 105 5.63 -8.02 -4.68
C TYR A 105 4.42 -8.46 -3.86
N VAL A 106 3.50 -7.54 -3.59
CA VAL A 106 2.28 -7.84 -2.84
C VAL A 106 1.08 -7.28 -3.57
N SER A 107 0.06 -8.09 -3.72
CA SER A 107 -1.22 -7.74 -4.33
C SER A 107 -2.33 -7.88 -3.30
N VAL A 108 -2.98 -6.79 -2.97
CA VAL A 108 -4.10 -6.76 -2.00
C VAL A 108 -5.41 -6.59 -2.76
N ALA A 109 -6.26 -7.59 -2.74
CA ALA A 109 -7.65 -7.46 -3.14
C ALA A 109 -8.46 -6.90 -1.95
N GLY A 110 -9.29 -5.90 -2.19
CA GLY A 110 -10.06 -5.27 -1.11
C GLY A 110 -11.34 -4.59 -1.58
N LYS A 111 -12.18 -4.21 -0.61
CA LYS A 111 -13.35 -3.37 -0.83
C LYS A 111 -13.07 -1.96 -0.37
N ALA A 112 -13.15 -1.01 -1.29
CA ALA A 112 -12.93 0.40 -1.00
C ALA A 112 -14.22 1.12 -0.62
N SER A 113 -14.10 2.06 0.31
CA SER A 113 -15.17 2.97 0.71
C SER A 113 -14.61 4.35 1.05
N LEU A 114 -15.42 5.40 0.87
CA LEU A 114 -15.04 6.75 1.22
C LEU A 114 -15.45 7.06 2.67
N SER A 115 -14.55 7.70 3.43
CA SER A 115 -14.81 8.18 4.78
C SER A 115 -14.52 9.68 4.86
N ARG A 116 -15.46 10.43 5.45
CA ARG A 116 -15.32 11.86 5.77
C ARG A 116 -15.20 12.09 7.27
N ASP A 117 -14.86 11.05 8.03
CA ASP A 117 -14.65 11.14 9.47
C ASP A 117 -13.50 12.09 9.80
N ARG A 118 -13.84 13.27 10.31
CA ARG A 118 -12.89 14.32 10.64
C ARG A 118 -11.97 13.94 11.80
N ALA A 119 -12.40 13.08 12.71
CA ALA A 119 -11.53 12.59 13.78
C ALA A 119 -10.44 11.70 13.20
N LYS A 120 -10.81 10.75 12.31
CA LYS A 120 -9.87 9.87 11.64
C LYS A 120 -8.94 10.62 10.67
N ILE A 121 -9.45 11.64 9.97
CA ILE A 121 -8.64 12.52 9.13
C ILE A 121 -7.56 13.21 9.96
N ARG A 122 -7.90 13.79 11.13
CA ARG A 122 -6.93 14.45 12.01
C ARG A 122 -5.91 13.48 12.60
N GLU A 123 -6.34 12.29 12.98
CA GLU A 123 -5.46 11.22 13.50
C GLU A 123 -4.37 10.85 12.49
N LEU A 124 -4.73 10.66 11.22
CA LEU A 124 -3.83 10.23 10.16
C LEU A 124 -3.10 11.37 9.45
N TRP A 125 -3.46 12.62 9.76
CA TRP A 125 -2.87 13.79 9.11
C TRP A 125 -1.39 13.96 9.40
N THR A 126 -0.63 14.33 8.37
CA THR A 126 0.77 14.76 8.52
C THR A 126 1.02 16.03 7.69
N PRO A 127 1.94 16.91 8.13
CA PRO A 127 2.19 18.19 7.45
C PRO A 127 2.60 18.07 5.97
N VAL A 128 3.22 16.97 5.57
CA VAL A 128 3.62 16.71 4.17
C VAL A 128 2.42 16.70 3.22
N LEU A 129 1.22 16.37 3.72
CA LEU A 129 -0.01 16.34 2.94
C LEU A 129 -0.46 17.72 2.46
N LYS A 130 0.04 18.81 3.04
CA LYS A 130 -0.19 20.19 2.54
C LYS A 130 0.26 20.38 1.11
N THR A 131 1.16 19.55 0.59
CA THR A 131 1.59 19.57 -0.81
C THR A 131 0.42 19.29 -1.76
N TRP A 132 -0.56 18.49 -1.33
CA TRP A 132 -1.74 18.12 -2.12
C TRP A 132 -3.02 18.80 -1.65
N PHE A 133 -3.08 19.19 -0.36
CA PHE A 133 -4.25 19.79 0.30
C PHE A 133 -3.80 21.10 0.96
N SER A 134 -3.82 22.19 0.18
CA SER A 134 -3.26 23.50 0.59
C SER A 134 -3.98 24.11 1.80
N GLU A 135 -5.28 23.85 1.95
CA GLU A 135 -6.08 24.32 3.10
C GLU A 135 -5.84 23.47 4.35
N GLY A 136 -5.04 22.40 4.23
CA GLY A 136 -4.64 21.55 5.35
C GLY A 136 -5.70 20.56 5.77
N VAL A 137 -5.69 20.21 7.07
CA VAL A 137 -6.55 19.18 7.65
C VAL A 137 -8.04 19.55 7.61
N ASP A 138 -8.37 20.81 7.48
CA ASP A 138 -9.75 21.32 7.46
C ASP A 138 -10.27 21.53 6.02
N ASP A 139 -9.48 21.19 5.01
CA ASP A 139 -9.88 21.24 3.60
C ASP A 139 -11.23 20.48 3.42
N PRO A 140 -12.28 21.17 2.88
CA PRO A 140 -13.59 20.57 2.72
C PRO A 140 -13.61 19.41 1.72
N ASN A 141 -12.67 19.40 0.77
CA ASN A 141 -12.53 18.35 -0.24
C ASN A 141 -11.65 17.18 0.24
N LEU A 142 -11.08 17.27 1.44
CA LEU A 142 -10.25 16.23 2.01
C LEU A 142 -11.10 15.07 2.53
N ALA A 143 -10.84 13.89 2.04
CA ALA A 143 -11.46 12.64 2.47
C ALA A 143 -10.41 11.53 2.64
N LEU A 144 -10.82 10.44 3.25
CA LEU A 144 -10.08 9.19 3.36
C LEU A 144 -10.71 8.12 2.50
N LEU A 145 -9.88 7.38 1.81
CA LEU A 145 -10.24 6.11 1.22
C LEU A 145 -9.85 5.00 2.18
N ARG A 146 -10.83 4.23 2.63
CA ARG A 146 -10.65 2.99 3.40
C ARG A 146 -10.72 1.81 2.43
N VAL A 147 -9.79 0.89 2.52
CA VAL A 147 -9.81 -0.38 1.80
C VAL A 147 -9.80 -1.52 2.82
N ASP A 148 -10.92 -2.22 2.94
CA ASP A 148 -11.03 -3.43 3.74
C ASP A 148 -10.41 -4.60 2.96
N ILE A 149 -9.38 -5.21 3.52
CA ILE A 149 -8.64 -6.30 2.88
C ILE A 149 -9.53 -7.54 2.79
N VAL A 150 -9.61 -8.13 1.60
CA VAL A 150 -10.30 -9.41 1.31
C VAL A 150 -9.30 -10.54 1.18
N ALA A 151 -8.19 -10.31 0.48
CA ALA A 151 -7.11 -11.27 0.33
C ALA A 151 -5.81 -10.55 0.03
N ILE A 152 -4.69 -11.14 0.41
CA ILE A 152 -3.35 -10.66 0.11
C ILE A 152 -2.58 -11.80 -0.53
N ASP A 153 -2.11 -11.60 -1.75
CA ASP A 153 -1.15 -12.48 -2.39
C ASP A 153 0.24 -11.83 -2.34
N TYR A 154 1.26 -12.60 -2.01
CA TYR A 154 2.62 -12.08 -1.94
C TYR A 154 3.63 -13.02 -2.61
N TRP A 155 4.67 -12.43 -3.15
CA TRP A 155 5.86 -13.06 -3.69
C TRP A 155 7.08 -12.39 -3.07
N GLU A 156 7.91 -13.16 -2.42
CA GLU A 156 9.15 -12.72 -1.79
C GLU A 156 10.32 -13.49 -2.38
N GLY A 157 11.22 -12.80 -3.04
CA GLY A 157 12.45 -13.41 -3.56
C GLY A 157 13.43 -13.74 -2.44
N PRO A 158 14.40 -14.61 -2.69
CA PRO A 158 15.38 -15.04 -1.70
C PRO A 158 16.41 -13.96 -1.31
N GLY A 159 16.21 -12.71 -1.73
CA GLY A 159 17.19 -11.63 -1.58
C GLY A 159 18.41 -11.77 -2.52
N LYS A 160 19.11 -10.66 -2.77
CA LYS A 160 20.19 -10.61 -3.79
C LYS A 160 21.32 -11.60 -3.53
N ILE A 161 21.78 -11.71 -2.27
CA ILE A 161 22.93 -12.57 -1.92
C ILE A 161 22.56 -14.05 -2.02
N VAL A 162 21.39 -14.42 -1.53
CA VAL A 162 20.90 -15.81 -1.54
C VAL A 162 20.55 -16.25 -2.97
N SER A 163 20.03 -15.35 -3.81
CA SER A 163 19.81 -15.61 -5.24
C SER A 163 21.10 -15.97 -5.96
N LEU A 164 22.16 -15.19 -5.75
CA LEU A 164 23.46 -15.44 -6.42
C LEU A 164 24.03 -16.80 -6.04
N LEU A 165 24.00 -17.16 -4.76
CA LEU A 165 24.46 -18.45 -4.27
C LEU A 165 23.60 -19.62 -4.79
N LYS A 166 22.28 -19.46 -4.85
CA LYS A 166 21.37 -20.48 -5.39
C LYS A 166 21.53 -20.66 -6.89
N PHE A 167 21.73 -19.58 -7.65
CA PHE A 167 22.02 -19.67 -9.08
C PHE A 167 23.34 -20.39 -9.36
N ALA A 168 24.42 -20.06 -8.62
CA ALA A 168 25.68 -20.73 -8.75
C ALA A 168 25.59 -22.24 -8.45
N LYS A 169 24.86 -22.60 -7.39
CA LYS A 169 24.62 -24.02 -7.03
C LYS A 169 23.77 -24.74 -8.08
N SER A 170 22.71 -24.13 -8.57
CA SER A 170 21.82 -24.71 -9.59
C SER A 170 22.56 -24.93 -10.92
N ALA A 171 23.44 -24.00 -11.31
CA ALA A 171 24.28 -24.15 -12.51
C ALA A 171 25.28 -25.33 -12.42
N VAL A 172 25.74 -25.65 -11.21
CA VAL A 172 26.68 -26.77 -10.98
C VAL A 172 25.94 -28.11 -10.82
N THR A 173 24.77 -28.11 -10.17
CA THR A 173 24.04 -29.34 -9.80
C THR A 173 22.94 -29.74 -10.79
N GLY A 174 22.53 -28.85 -11.70
CA GLY A 174 21.42 -29.06 -12.63
C GLY A 174 20.04 -29.17 -11.96
N THR A 175 19.95 -28.92 -10.65
CA THR A 175 18.70 -29.06 -9.90
C THR A 175 18.01 -27.68 -9.79
N PRO A 176 16.74 -27.53 -10.24
CA PRO A 176 16.02 -26.26 -10.08
C PRO A 176 15.91 -25.90 -8.59
N SER A 177 16.43 -24.74 -8.19
CA SER A 177 16.22 -24.23 -6.83
C SER A 177 14.83 -23.63 -6.73
N LYS A 178 14.09 -23.89 -5.64
CA LYS A 178 12.92 -23.08 -5.28
C LYS A 178 13.40 -21.64 -5.04
N VAL A 179 13.06 -20.74 -5.97
CA VAL A 179 13.47 -19.34 -5.94
C VAL A 179 12.28 -18.54 -5.41
N GLY A 180 12.35 -18.18 -4.11
CA GLY A 180 11.37 -17.33 -3.47
C GLY A 180 10.26 -18.07 -2.71
N GLU A 181 9.54 -17.30 -1.91
CA GLU A 181 8.34 -17.69 -1.18
C GLU A 181 7.13 -16.98 -1.81
N TYR A 182 6.03 -17.66 -1.92
CA TYR A 182 4.75 -17.05 -2.29
C TYR A 182 3.65 -17.62 -1.39
N GLY A 183 2.63 -16.83 -1.14
CA GLY A 183 1.51 -17.25 -0.33
C GLY A 183 0.31 -16.31 -0.46
N THR A 184 -0.79 -16.77 0.12
CA THR A 184 -2.03 -15.99 0.24
C THR A 184 -2.40 -15.87 1.70
N ILE A 185 -2.70 -14.66 2.13
CA ILE A 185 -3.23 -14.34 3.47
C ILE A 185 -4.69 -13.96 3.28
N VAL A 186 -5.58 -14.73 3.90
CA VAL A 186 -7.02 -14.42 3.94
C VAL A 186 -7.36 -13.95 5.35
N PRO A 187 -7.85 -12.73 5.52
CA PRO A 187 -8.29 -12.24 6.83
C PRO A 187 -9.39 -13.12 7.42
N PRO A 188 -9.46 -13.22 8.76
CA PRO A 188 -10.60 -13.85 9.40
C PRO A 188 -11.89 -13.09 9.05
N PRO A 189 -13.05 -13.77 9.02
CA PRO A 189 -14.32 -13.10 8.79
C PRO A 189 -14.54 -12.04 9.86
N LYS A 190 -14.97 -10.85 9.46
CA LYS A 190 -15.37 -9.80 10.42
C LYS A 190 -16.65 -10.26 11.12
N THR A 191 -16.57 -10.43 12.44
CA THR A 191 -17.72 -10.72 13.33
C THR A 191 -18.60 -9.49 13.54
#